data_d8e078730ea6e0ad524a719077686eb9
#
_entry.id   d8e078730ea6e0ad524a719077686eb9
#
_cell.length_a   1.000
_cell.length_b   1.000
_cell.length_c   1.000
_cell.angle_alpha   90.00
_cell.angle_beta   90.00
_cell.angle_gamma   90.00
#
_symmetry.space_group_name_H-M   'P 1'
#
loop_
_entity.id
_entity.type
_entity.pdbx_description
1 polymer ?
#
loop_
_entity_poly.entity_id
_entity_poly.type
_entity_poly.pdbx_seq_one_letter_code
_entity_poly.pdbx_strand_id
1 'polypeptide(L)'
;MAAVTQDRPTRFGLVTGLTFVGALTVALVVRGSTVVGIAALFLLFVPLEKVFALRPQKVFRRGLLTDLTHLLVNNLFSTALGIGLVVVALIPVFWLRNMNIVGFLPPAMAVALAAVLVFVGNYWGHRLTHTVPFLWRFHAVHHSIETMDWVAAGRLHPFDQAFTQAFTVVPLVILGYGGGTFVGVAVFVTLLAIFQHANVRLRFPGLRWVINTPEWHHWHHAIDSEAKDKNFGLPIVDRIFGTAYMPRGKRPRGFGIPDPVPQVGYLRHLAYPFTASARGERPEPARTLSSC
;
A
#
# COMPACT_ATOMS: atom_id res chain seq x y z
N MET A 1 7.88 25.66 16.22
CA MET A 1 6.77 24.91 16.80
C MET A 1 5.51 25.36 16.10
N ALA A 2 5.07 24.67 15.06
CA ALA A 2 3.82 24.96 14.36
C ALA A 2 2.66 24.38 15.17
N ALA A 3 1.68 25.21 15.52
CA ALA A 3 0.48 24.84 16.24
C ALA A 3 -0.30 23.79 15.41
N VAL A 4 -0.36 22.56 15.93
CA VAL A 4 -1.29 21.56 15.47
C VAL A 4 -2.69 22.10 15.73
N THR A 5 -3.39 22.50 14.68
CA THR A 5 -4.80 22.86 14.76
C THR A 5 -5.55 21.65 15.31
N GLN A 6 -6.04 21.78 16.55
CA GLN A 6 -6.95 20.82 17.15
C GLN A 6 -8.25 20.78 16.32
N ASP A 7 -8.34 19.80 15.41
CA ASP A 7 -9.59 19.49 14.72
C ASP A 7 -10.68 19.21 15.76
N ARG A 8 -11.79 19.90 15.67
CA ARG A 8 -12.95 19.72 16.55
C ARG A 8 -13.39 18.25 16.56
N PRO A 9 -13.32 17.53 17.70
CA PRO A 9 -13.34 16.07 17.75
C PRO A 9 -14.68 15.42 17.32
N THR A 10 -15.78 16.15 17.32
CA THR A 10 -17.11 15.55 17.25
C THR A 10 -17.65 15.27 15.85
N ARG A 11 -17.44 16.15 14.87
CA ARG A 11 -17.93 15.93 13.49
C ARG A 11 -17.10 14.93 12.70
N PHE A 12 -15.79 14.93 12.88
CA PHE A 12 -14.88 13.99 12.20
C PHE A 12 -15.02 12.55 12.71
N GLY A 13 -15.27 12.36 13.99
CA GLY A 13 -15.53 11.03 14.56
C GLY A 13 -16.80 10.40 13.97
N LEU A 14 -17.87 11.19 13.83
CA LEU A 14 -19.12 10.71 13.26
C LEU A 14 -18.97 10.33 11.78
N VAL A 15 -18.36 11.18 10.95
CA VAL A 15 -18.14 10.89 9.52
C VAL A 15 -17.27 9.63 9.35
N THR A 16 -16.19 9.50 10.10
CA THR A 16 -15.33 8.31 10.06
C THR A 16 -16.10 7.05 10.47
N GLY A 17 -16.90 7.14 11.53
CA GLY A 17 -17.73 6.03 12.01
C GLY A 17 -18.79 5.61 10.98
N LEU A 18 -19.53 6.57 10.41
CA LEU A 18 -20.55 6.29 9.38
C LEU A 18 -19.92 5.70 8.11
N THR A 19 -18.78 6.21 7.68
CA THR A 19 -18.04 5.67 6.53
C THR A 19 -17.61 4.23 6.78
N PHE A 20 -17.11 3.93 7.99
CA PHE A 20 -16.73 2.56 8.37
C PHE A 20 -17.95 1.62 8.41
N VAL A 21 -19.06 2.02 9.03
CA VAL A 21 -20.29 1.22 9.09
C VAL A 21 -20.82 0.96 7.68
N GLY A 22 -20.87 1.96 6.81
CA GLY A 22 -21.25 1.81 5.41
C GLY A 22 -20.35 0.83 4.66
N ALA A 23 -19.03 0.98 4.80
CA ALA A 23 -18.04 0.08 4.21
C ALA A 23 -18.20 -1.37 4.70
N LEU A 24 -18.41 -1.57 6.00
CA LEU A 24 -18.64 -2.89 6.58
C LEU A 24 -19.93 -3.51 6.05
N THR A 25 -21.02 -2.74 5.95
CA THR A 25 -22.29 -3.22 5.39
C THR A 25 -22.13 -3.66 3.93
N VAL A 26 -21.48 -2.84 3.09
CA VAL A 26 -21.20 -3.20 1.70
C VAL A 26 -20.32 -4.45 1.62
N ALA A 27 -19.28 -4.55 2.42
CA ALA A 27 -18.40 -5.71 2.43
C ALA A 27 -19.12 -6.99 2.87
N LEU A 28 -20.01 -6.92 3.86
CA LEU A 28 -20.81 -8.06 4.31
C LEU A 28 -21.80 -8.54 3.22
N VAL A 29 -22.45 -7.61 2.53
CA VAL A 29 -23.45 -7.94 1.49
C VAL A 29 -22.80 -8.45 0.22
N VAL A 30 -21.70 -7.80 -0.21
CA VAL A 30 -21.08 -8.08 -1.52
C VAL A 30 -20.00 -9.15 -1.42
N ARG A 31 -19.23 -9.17 -0.34
CA ARG A 31 -18.07 -10.07 -0.13
C ARG A 31 -17.90 -10.46 1.34
N GLY A 32 -18.80 -11.22 1.91
CA GLY A 32 -18.70 -11.69 3.30
C GLY A 32 -17.37 -12.38 3.63
N SER A 33 -16.75 -13.05 2.65
CA SER A 33 -15.41 -13.65 2.78
C SER A 33 -14.31 -12.63 3.11
N THR A 34 -14.44 -11.37 2.67
CA THR A 34 -13.47 -10.30 3.02
C THR A 34 -13.50 -10.00 4.51
N VAL A 35 -14.69 -9.93 5.10
CA VAL A 35 -14.85 -9.68 6.55
C VAL A 35 -14.27 -10.84 7.36
N VAL A 36 -14.56 -12.07 6.96
CA VAL A 36 -14.01 -13.29 7.59
C VAL A 36 -12.47 -13.27 7.49
N GLY A 37 -11.91 -12.94 6.33
CA GLY A 37 -10.47 -12.82 6.12
C GLY A 37 -9.83 -11.76 7.03
N ILE A 38 -10.43 -10.57 7.15
CA ILE A 38 -9.93 -9.52 8.04
C ILE A 38 -10.02 -9.96 9.50
N ALA A 39 -11.09 -10.65 9.92
CA ALA A 39 -11.21 -11.19 11.27
C ALA A 39 -10.12 -12.25 11.56
N ALA A 40 -9.85 -13.15 10.63
CA ALA A 40 -8.77 -14.13 10.75
C ALA A 40 -7.40 -13.47 10.87
N LEU A 41 -7.12 -12.45 10.04
CA LEU A 41 -5.88 -11.66 10.13
C LEU A 41 -5.77 -10.92 11.47
N PHE A 42 -6.88 -10.39 12.00
CA PHE A 42 -6.89 -9.76 13.31
C PHE A 42 -6.50 -10.76 14.41
N LEU A 43 -7.10 -11.96 14.40
CA LEU A 43 -6.78 -13.02 15.36
C LEU A 43 -5.33 -13.51 15.26
N LEU A 44 -4.72 -13.44 14.09
CA LEU A 44 -3.32 -13.81 13.88
C LEU A 44 -2.36 -12.67 14.25
N PHE A 45 -2.54 -11.48 13.67
CA PHE A 45 -1.54 -10.42 13.76
C PHE A 45 -1.58 -9.64 15.07
N VAL A 46 -2.74 -9.50 15.72
CA VAL A 46 -2.81 -8.77 17.00
C VAL A 46 -2.00 -9.46 18.09
N PRO A 47 -2.13 -10.78 18.34
CA PRO A 47 -1.26 -11.48 19.28
C PRO A 47 0.21 -11.43 18.86
N LEU A 48 0.50 -11.62 17.56
CA LEU A 48 1.87 -11.59 17.03
C LEU A 48 2.54 -10.24 17.31
N GLU A 49 1.86 -9.13 17.02
CA GLU A 49 2.34 -7.77 17.27
C GLU A 49 2.40 -7.42 18.78
N LYS A 50 1.62 -8.07 19.64
CA LYS A 50 1.72 -7.88 21.08
C LYS A 50 2.91 -8.62 21.67
N VAL A 51 3.13 -9.86 21.28
CA VAL A 51 4.23 -10.70 21.80
C VAL A 51 5.58 -10.24 21.25
N PHE A 52 5.64 -9.89 19.98
CA PHE A 52 6.87 -9.54 19.27
C PHE A 52 6.94 -8.05 18.89
N ALA A 53 6.25 -7.17 19.60
CA ALA A 53 6.19 -5.75 19.29
C ALA A 53 7.57 -5.14 19.00
N LEU A 54 7.70 -4.48 17.84
CA LEU A 54 8.86 -3.62 17.55
C LEU A 54 8.75 -2.33 18.36
N ARG A 55 7.55 -1.75 18.41
CA ARG A 55 7.22 -0.55 19.17
C ARG A 55 5.98 -0.79 20.01
N PRO A 56 5.98 -0.42 21.31
CA PRO A 56 4.77 -0.48 22.13
C PRO A 56 3.70 0.44 21.55
N GLN A 57 2.54 -0.12 21.22
CA GLN A 57 1.41 0.66 20.69
C GLN A 57 0.06 0.04 21.05
N LYS A 58 -0.99 0.87 21.04
CA LYS A 58 -2.37 0.42 21.29
C LYS A 58 -2.92 -0.27 20.05
N VAL A 59 -3.71 -1.35 20.24
CA VAL A 59 -4.48 -1.98 19.15
C VAL A 59 -5.49 -0.98 18.59
N PHE A 60 -6.27 -0.35 19.47
CA PHE A 60 -7.24 0.69 19.10
C PHE A 60 -6.54 2.06 19.04
N ARG A 61 -5.66 2.23 18.05
CA ARG A 61 -4.96 3.48 17.81
C ARG A 61 -5.78 4.47 16.99
N ARG A 62 -5.38 5.74 17.01
CA ARG A 62 -5.92 6.76 16.12
C ARG A 62 -5.74 6.30 14.65
N GLY A 63 -6.78 6.43 13.84
CA GLY A 63 -6.75 6.02 12.43
C GLY A 63 -7.09 4.55 12.15
N LEU A 64 -7.22 3.67 13.17
CA LEU A 64 -7.56 2.26 12.95
C LEU A 64 -8.83 2.08 12.09
N LEU A 65 -9.93 2.78 12.41
CA LEU A 65 -11.17 2.69 11.63
C LEU A 65 -10.98 3.17 10.19
N THR A 66 -10.15 4.18 9.97
CA THR A 66 -9.81 4.65 8.63
C THR A 66 -9.08 3.56 7.84
N ASP A 67 -8.08 2.91 8.44
CA ASP A 67 -7.30 1.86 7.80
C ASP A 67 -8.13 0.60 7.55
N LEU A 68 -9.01 0.22 8.49
CA LEU A 68 -9.99 -0.86 8.28
C LEU A 68 -10.98 -0.52 7.15
N THR A 69 -11.41 0.75 7.04
CA THR A 69 -12.25 1.19 5.92
C THR A 69 -11.52 0.99 4.58
N HIS A 70 -10.24 1.34 4.49
CA HIS A 70 -9.42 1.07 3.32
C HIS A 70 -9.38 -0.42 2.99
N LEU A 71 -9.13 -1.31 3.96
CA LEU A 71 -9.13 -2.76 3.74
C LEU A 71 -10.47 -3.30 3.23
N LEU A 72 -11.59 -2.76 3.73
CA LEU A 72 -12.93 -3.20 3.34
C LEU A 72 -13.32 -2.71 1.95
N VAL A 73 -12.99 -1.47 1.61
CA VAL A 73 -13.54 -0.76 0.43
C VAL A 73 -12.59 -0.82 -0.75
N ASN A 74 -11.28 -0.74 -0.52
CA ASN A 74 -10.30 -0.66 -1.62
C ASN A 74 -10.33 -1.89 -2.52
N ASN A 75 -10.54 -3.10 -1.96
CA ASN A 75 -10.64 -4.30 -2.77
C ASN A 75 -11.77 -4.24 -3.81
N LEU A 76 -12.85 -3.51 -3.53
CA LEU A 76 -13.96 -3.34 -4.47
C LEU A 76 -13.61 -2.31 -5.56
N PHE A 77 -13.19 -1.11 -5.15
CA PHE A 77 -12.88 -0.01 -6.07
C PHE A 77 -11.59 -0.24 -6.85
N SER A 78 -10.52 -0.71 -6.19
CA SER A 78 -9.26 -0.97 -6.87
C SER A 78 -9.35 -2.11 -7.87
N THR A 79 -10.20 -3.13 -7.63
CA THR A 79 -10.45 -4.20 -8.60
C THR A 79 -11.11 -3.65 -9.85
N ALA A 80 -12.19 -2.86 -9.72
CA ALA A 80 -12.88 -2.27 -10.87
C ALA A 80 -11.96 -1.32 -11.67
N LEU A 81 -11.25 -0.44 -10.98
CA LEU A 81 -10.31 0.50 -11.58
C LEU A 81 -9.11 -0.23 -12.20
N GLY A 82 -8.58 -1.26 -11.51
CA GLY A 82 -7.48 -2.08 -12.00
C GLY A 82 -7.84 -2.84 -13.28
N ILE A 83 -9.05 -3.43 -13.36
CA ILE A 83 -9.55 -4.04 -14.60
C ILE A 83 -9.57 -3.00 -15.72
N GLY A 84 -10.09 -1.79 -15.47
CA GLY A 84 -10.11 -0.71 -16.47
C GLY A 84 -8.71 -0.34 -16.96
N LEU A 85 -7.75 -0.14 -16.05
CA LEU A 85 -6.35 0.17 -16.40
C LEU A 85 -5.68 -0.97 -17.17
N VAL A 86 -5.90 -2.22 -16.75
CA VAL A 86 -5.36 -3.40 -17.44
C VAL A 86 -5.96 -3.52 -18.86
N VAL A 87 -7.27 -3.34 -19.02
CA VAL A 87 -7.93 -3.36 -20.33
C VAL A 87 -7.34 -2.30 -21.23
N VAL A 88 -7.24 -1.05 -20.78
CA VAL A 88 -6.66 0.06 -21.57
C VAL A 88 -5.21 -0.25 -21.96
N ALA A 89 -4.39 -0.74 -21.01
CA ALA A 89 -3.00 -1.08 -21.29
C ALA A 89 -2.85 -2.24 -22.29
N LEU A 90 -3.82 -3.14 -22.33
CA LEU A 90 -3.80 -4.32 -23.21
C LEU A 90 -4.30 -4.03 -24.63
N ILE A 91 -5.10 -2.97 -24.88
CA ILE A 91 -5.66 -2.68 -26.21
C ILE A 91 -4.61 -2.84 -27.33
N PRO A 92 -3.42 -2.19 -27.28
CA PRO A 92 -2.45 -2.25 -28.36
C PRO A 92 -1.70 -3.58 -28.49
N VAL A 93 -1.69 -4.39 -27.42
CA VAL A 93 -0.82 -5.59 -27.32
C VAL A 93 -1.59 -6.87 -27.03
N PHE A 94 -2.93 -6.83 -27.00
CA PHE A 94 -3.76 -7.98 -26.61
C PHE A 94 -3.57 -9.19 -27.52
N TRP A 95 -3.22 -8.97 -28.79
CA TRP A 95 -2.92 -10.01 -29.76
C TRP A 95 -1.76 -10.93 -29.32
N LEU A 96 -0.81 -10.41 -28.50
CA LEU A 96 0.29 -11.20 -27.96
C LEU A 96 -0.19 -12.35 -27.05
N ARG A 97 -1.34 -12.17 -26.37
CA ARG A 97 -1.94 -13.23 -25.56
C ARG A 97 -2.24 -14.49 -26.37
N ASN A 98 -2.60 -14.33 -27.65
CA ASN A 98 -2.91 -15.46 -28.53
C ASN A 98 -1.68 -16.32 -28.82
N MET A 99 -0.46 -15.79 -28.62
CA MET A 99 0.77 -16.56 -28.73
C MET A 99 0.93 -17.60 -27.62
N ASN A 100 0.19 -17.44 -26.51
CA ASN A 100 0.16 -18.36 -25.36
C ASN A 100 1.55 -18.85 -24.95
N ILE A 101 2.48 -17.92 -24.76
CA ILE A 101 3.91 -18.22 -24.51
C ILE A 101 4.07 -19.13 -23.29
N VAL A 102 3.25 -18.91 -22.24
CA VAL A 102 3.30 -19.74 -21.03
C VAL A 102 2.92 -21.20 -21.28
N GLY A 103 2.08 -21.46 -22.30
CA GLY A 103 1.68 -22.82 -22.68
C GLY A 103 2.81 -23.70 -23.23
N PHE A 104 3.92 -23.10 -23.66
CA PHE A 104 5.13 -23.84 -24.09
C PHE A 104 6.11 -24.13 -22.97
N LEU A 105 5.88 -23.60 -21.76
CA LEU A 105 6.81 -23.74 -20.63
C LEU A 105 6.43 -24.93 -19.75
N PRO A 106 7.43 -25.67 -19.23
CA PRO A 106 7.22 -26.59 -18.14
C PRO A 106 6.57 -25.88 -16.94
N PRO A 107 5.67 -26.50 -16.17
CA PRO A 107 4.93 -25.84 -15.08
C PRO A 107 5.83 -25.12 -14.08
N ALA A 108 6.97 -25.70 -13.69
CA ALA A 108 7.91 -25.07 -12.77
C ALA A 108 8.51 -23.77 -13.34
N MET A 109 8.83 -23.76 -14.63
CA MET A 109 9.34 -22.56 -15.31
C MET A 109 8.25 -21.49 -15.47
N ALA A 110 7.01 -21.88 -15.74
CA ALA A 110 5.87 -20.96 -15.77
C ALA A 110 5.67 -20.28 -14.42
N VAL A 111 5.71 -21.04 -13.31
CA VAL A 111 5.62 -20.49 -11.94
C VAL A 111 6.79 -19.54 -11.64
N ALA A 112 8.03 -19.93 -11.98
CA ALA A 112 9.20 -19.10 -11.77
C ALA A 112 9.12 -17.79 -12.57
N LEU A 113 8.69 -17.85 -13.83
CA LEU A 113 8.50 -16.67 -14.67
C LEU A 113 7.39 -15.77 -14.11
N ALA A 114 6.26 -16.32 -13.65
CA ALA A 114 5.21 -15.54 -13.01
C ALA A 114 5.75 -14.79 -11.79
N ALA A 115 6.52 -15.47 -10.93
CA ALA A 115 7.13 -14.85 -9.75
C ALA A 115 8.06 -13.68 -10.14
N VAL A 116 8.93 -13.87 -11.12
CA VAL A 116 9.82 -12.80 -11.63
C VAL A 116 9.01 -11.61 -12.14
N LEU A 117 7.99 -11.83 -12.97
CA LEU A 117 7.14 -10.78 -13.52
C LEU A 117 6.39 -10.00 -12.44
N VAL A 118 5.85 -10.71 -11.46
CA VAL A 118 5.13 -10.10 -10.33
C VAL A 118 6.06 -9.22 -9.50
N PHE A 119 7.23 -9.72 -9.12
CA PHE A 119 8.14 -8.97 -8.26
C PHE A 119 8.83 -7.81 -8.97
N VAL A 120 9.24 -8.00 -10.22
CA VAL A 120 9.82 -6.92 -11.03
C VAL A 120 8.75 -5.89 -11.40
N GLY A 121 7.55 -6.32 -11.77
CA GLY A 121 6.42 -5.44 -12.03
C GLY A 121 6.03 -4.63 -10.79
N ASN A 122 5.89 -5.27 -9.64
CA ASN A 122 5.62 -4.58 -8.37
C ASN A 122 6.70 -3.53 -8.06
N TYR A 123 7.98 -3.88 -8.20
CA TYR A 123 9.10 -2.96 -8.01
C TYR A 123 8.96 -1.70 -8.90
N TRP A 124 8.73 -1.87 -10.19
CA TRP A 124 8.63 -0.73 -11.10
C TRP A 124 7.38 0.09 -10.89
N GLY A 125 6.22 -0.55 -10.69
CA GLY A 125 4.98 0.15 -10.35
C GLY A 125 5.17 1.00 -9.09
N HIS A 126 5.72 0.43 -8.02
CA HIS A 126 5.96 1.10 -6.76
C HIS A 126 7.04 2.22 -6.90
N ARG A 127 8.16 1.94 -7.58
CA ARG A 127 9.19 2.96 -7.82
C ARG A 127 8.64 4.17 -8.58
N LEU A 128 7.78 3.96 -9.56
CA LEU A 128 7.15 5.04 -10.32
C LEU A 128 6.23 5.89 -9.43
N THR A 129 5.51 5.28 -8.47
CA THR A 129 4.69 6.07 -7.54
C THR A 129 5.51 6.99 -6.63
N HIS A 130 6.79 6.70 -6.42
CA HIS A 130 7.73 7.57 -5.69
C HIS A 130 8.39 8.62 -6.57
N THR A 131 8.74 8.26 -7.81
CA THR A 131 9.59 9.10 -8.67
C THR A 131 8.80 10.04 -9.58
N VAL A 132 7.54 9.74 -9.85
CA VAL A 132 6.66 10.59 -10.66
C VAL A 132 5.79 11.46 -9.73
N PRO A 133 5.94 12.80 -9.73
CA PRO A 133 5.25 13.69 -8.78
C PRO A 133 3.73 13.58 -8.80
N PHE A 134 3.13 13.33 -9.96
CA PHE A 134 1.69 13.09 -10.08
C PHE A 134 1.27 11.81 -9.34
N LEU A 135 2.01 10.73 -9.48
CA LEU A 135 1.71 9.44 -8.85
C LEU A 135 1.97 9.48 -7.35
N TRP A 136 3.01 10.23 -6.92
CA TRP A 136 3.32 10.43 -5.51
C TRP A 136 2.12 10.97 -4.71
N ARG A 137 1.31 11.86 -5.28
CA ARG A 137 0.12 12.40 -4.60
C ARG A 137 -0.83 11.31 -4.09
N PHE A 138 -0.96 10.23 -4.84
CA PHE A 138 -1.79 9.09 -4.46
C PHE A 138 -1.06 8.20 -3.46
N HIS A 139 0.23 7.97 -3.67
CA HIS A 139 1.07 7.12 -2.84
C HIS A 139 1.44 7.78 -1.49
N ALA A 140 1.45 9.09 -1.40
CA ALA A 140 1.63 9.85 -0.16
C ALA A 140 0.60 9.48 0.91
N VAL A 141 -0.62 9.07 0.52
CA VAL A 141 -1.62 8.54 1.45
C VAL A 141 -1.08 7.31 2.18
N HIS A 142 -0.40 6.41 1.47
CA HIS A 142 0.23 5.23 2.05
C HIS A 142 1.40 5.62 2.97
N HIS A 143 2.28 6.48 2.51
CA HIS A 143 3.43 6.95 3.30
C HIS A 143 3.07 7.87 4.47
N SER A 144 1.82 8.34 4.57
CA SER A 144 1.35 9.12 5.72
C SER A 144 1.22 8.31 7.03
N ILE A 145 1.48 7.01 6.98
CA ILE A 145 1.41 6.10 8.13
C ILE A 145 2.46 6.50 9.18
N GLU A 146 2.02 6.96 10.35
CA GLU A 146 2.90 7.26 11.50
C GLU A 146 2.97 6.09 12.49
N THR A 147 1.91 5.27 12.54
CA THR A 147 1.82 4.07 13.37
C THR A 147 1.74 2.84 12.51
N MET A 148 2.87 2.14 12.39
CA MET A 148 3.00 0.95 11.55
C MET A 148 2.43 -0.27 12.26
N ASP A 149 1.48 -0.95 11.61
CA ASP A 149 0.94 -2.26 11.99
C ASP A 149 0.36 -2.97 10.77
N TRP A 150 -0.07 -4.21 10.95
CA TRP A 150 -0.62 -5.02 9.87
C TRP A 150 -1.83 -4.38 9.15
N VAL A 151 -2.66 -3.61 9.88
CA VAL A 151 -3.84 -2.91 9.31
C VAL A 151 -3.41 -1.74 8.42
N ALA A 152 -2.30 -1.08 8.77
CA ALA A 152 -1.78 0.05 8.01
C ALA A 152 -1.42 -0.32 6.56
N ALA A 153 -1.13 -1.59 6.27
CA ALA A 153 -0.97 -2.10 4.91
C ALA A 153 -2.15 -1.74 3.99
N GLY A 154 -3.36 -1.64 4.54
CA GLY A 154 -4.56 -1.27 3.80
C GLY A 154 -4.68 0.20 3.43
N ARG A 155 -3.93 1.11 4.07
CA ARG A 155 -4.00 2.55 3.79
C ARG A 155 -3.38 2.87 2.42
N LEU A 156 -4.16 2.66 1.38
CA LEU A 156 -3.79 2.91 -0.01
C LEU A 156 -4.87 3.74 -0.69
N HIS A 157 -4.49 4.63 -1.59
CA HIS A 157 -5.47 5.22 -2.50
C HIS A 157 -5.86 4.17 -3.56
N PRO A 158 -7.16 4.00 -3.92
CA PRO A 158 -7.58 2.98 -4.90
C PRO A 158 -6.85 3.08 -6.24
N PHE A 159 -6.55 4.29 -6.71
CA PHE A 159 -5.79 4.51 -7.94
C PHE A 159 -4.35 4.01 -7.82
N ASP A 160 -3.67 4.29 -6.71
CA ASP A 160 -2.31 3.83 -6.44
C ASP A 160 -2.23 2.29 -6.44
N GLN A 161 -3.15 1.66 -5.74
CA GLN A 161 -3.25 0.20 -5.70
C GLN A 161 -3.51 -0.38 -7.11
N ALA A 162 -4.46 0.17 -7.86
CA ALA A 162 -4.80 -0.29 -9.20
C ALA A 162 -3.63 -0.09 -10.18
N PHE A 163 -2.94 1.05 -10.10
CA PHE A 163 -1.77 1.37 -10.91
C PHE A 163 -0.64 0.35 -10.67
N THR A 164 -0.27 0.12 -9.41
CA THR A 164 0.80 -0.83 -9.07
C THR A 164 0.41 -2.27 -9.47
N GLN A 165 -0.85 -2.66 -9.28
CA GLN A 165 -1.35 -3.97 -9.72
C GLN A 165 -1.30 -4.14 -11.23
N ALA A 166 -1.51 -3.10 -12.03
CA ALA A 166 -1.41 -3.20 -13.48
C ALA A 166 -0.02 -3.65 -13.94
N PHE A 167 1.04 -3.18 -13.29
CA PHE A 167 2.42 -3.62 -13.58
C PHE A 167 2.66 -5.10 -13.30
N THR A 168 1.90 -5.72 -12.40
CA THR A 168 2.01 -7.17 -12.12
C THR A 168 1.11 -8.00 -13.03
N VAL A 169 -0.07 -7.50 -13.36
CA VAL A 169 -1.11 -8.26 -14.08
C VAL A 169 -0.92 -8.21 -15.59
N VAL A 170 -0.59 -7.04 -16.17
CA VAL A 170 -0.46 -6.86 -17.62
C VAL A 170 0.54 -7.84 -18.24
N PRO A 171 1.77 -8.00 -17.71
CA PRO A 171 2.73 -8.96 -18.27
C PRO A 171 2.22 -10.41 -18.22
N LEU A 172 1.53 -10.78 -17.13
CA LEU A 172 0.95 -12.12 -16.99
C LEU A 172 -0.13 -12.37 -18.05
N VAL A 173 -1.02 -11.38 -18.28
CA VAL A 173 -2.07 -11.50 -19.30
C VAL A 173 -1.46 -11.64 -20.69
N ILE A 174 -0.46 -10.83 -21.04
CA ILE A 174 0.21 -10.87 -22.34
C ILE A 174 0.81 -12.24 -22.62
N LEU A 175 1.42 -12.87 -21.62
CA LEU A 175 2.07 -14.18 -21.77
C LEU A 175 1.09 -15.36 -21.74
N GLY A 176 -0.21 -15.13 -21.48
CA GLY A 176 -1.24 -16.16 -21.56
C GLY A 176 -1.58 -16.85 -20.23
N TYR A 177 -1.14 -16.32 -19.08
CA TYR A 177 -1.53 -16.88 -17.78
C TYR A 177 -3.04 -16.85 -17.56
N GLY A 178 -3.56 -17.86 -16.85
CA GLY A 178 -4.98 -18.02 -16.56
C GLY A 178 -5.41 -17.41 -15.22
N GLY A 179 -6.75 -17.41 -14.99
CA GLY A 179 -7.36 -16.79 -13.80
C GLY A 179 -6.88 -17.33 -12.45
N GLY A 180 -6.57 -18.64 -12.37
CA GLY A 180 -6.01 -19.23 -11.14
C GLY A 180 -4.69 -18.60 -10.72
N THR A 181 -3.81 -18.28 -11.69
CA THR A 181 -2.56 -17.56 -11.41
C THR A 181 -2.82 -16.18 -10.82
N PHE A 182 -3.79 -15.43 -11.36
CA PHE A 182 -4.13 -14.09 -10.86
C PHE A 182 -4.64 -14.13 -9.42
N VAL A 183 -5.49 -15.10 -9.09
CA VAL A 183 -5.99 -15.29 -7.71
C VAL A 183 -4.83 -15.62 -6.77
N GLY A 184 -3.98 -16.59 -7.13
CA GLY A 184 -2.82 -16.97 -6.33
C GLY A 184 -1.85 -15.80 -6.08
N VAL A 185 -1.54 -15.03 -7.13
CA VAL A 185 -0.71 -13.83 -7.05
C VAL A 185 -1.36 -12.78 -6.14
N ALA A 186 -2.63 -12.48 -6.31
CA ALA A 186 -3.34 -11.48 -5.51
C ALA A 186 -3.33 -11.85 -4.02
N VAL A 187 -3.62 -13.11 -3.68
CA VAL A 187 -3.56 -13.59 -2.29
C VAL A 187 -2.15 -13.48 -1.73
N PHE A 188 -1.15 -13.97 -2.47
CA PHE A 188 0.24 -13.96 -2.01
C PHE A 188 0.77 -12.54 -1.78
N VAL A 189 0.58 -11.62 -2.74
CA VAL A 189 1.02 -10.23 -2.63
C VAL A 189 0.31 -9.50 -1.49
N THR A 190 -0.99 -9.76 -1.29
CA THR A 190 -1.75 -9.17 -0.18
C THR A 190 -1.22 -9.64 1.18
N LEU A 191 -1.00 -10.95 1.35
CA LEU A 191 -0.46 -11.48 2.61
C LEU A 191 0.95 -10.98 2.88
N LEU A 192 1.79 -10.88 1.84
CA LEU A 192 3.12 -10.31 1.95
C LEU A 192 3.06 -8.82 2.34
N ALA A 193 2.16 -8.04 1.73
CA ALA A 193 1.96 -6.62 2.06
C ALA A 193 1.53 -6.43 3.52
N ILE A 194 0.61 -7.26 4.02
CA ILE A 194 0.17 -7.24 5.42
C ILE A 194 1.33 -7.61 6.36
N PHE A 195 2.05 -8.68 6.04
CA PHE A 195 3.18 -9.14 6.85
C PHE A 195 4.29 -8.09 6.94
N GLN A 196 4.68 -7.47 5.82
CA GLN A 196 5.78 -6.50 5.80
C GLN A 196 5.48 -5.20 6.58
N HIS A 197 4.20 -4.86 6.79
CA HIS A 197 3.79 -3.72 7.62
C HIS A 197 3.66 -4.07 9.10
N ALA A 198 3.63 -5.37 9.46
CA ALA A 198 3.40 -5.79 10.84
C ALA A 198 4.44 -5.17 11.81
N ASN A 199 3.96 -4.72 12.97
CA ASN A 199 4.78 -4.11 14.03
C ASN A 199 5.56 -5.18 14.81
N VAL A 200 6.42 -5.93 14.15
CA VAL A 200 7.18 -7.02 14.77
C VAL A 200 8.68 -6.78 14.74
N ARG A 201 9.34 -7.15 15.84
CA ARG A 201 10.80 -7.09 15.99
C ARG A 201 11.53 -8.33 15.47
N LEU A 202 10.81 -9.25 14.87
CA LEU A 202 11.36 -10.50 14.36
C LEU A 202 12.40 -10.21 13.28
N ARG A 203 13.51 -10.90 13.36
CA ARG A 203 14.58 -10.88 12.37
C ARG A 203 14.65 -12.24 11.69
N PHE A 204 14.80 -12.20 10.38
CA PHE A 204 14.90 -13.40 9.54
C PHE A 204 16.26 -13.39 8.82
N PRO A 205 17.36 -13.75 9.50
CA PRO A 205 18.74 -13.53 9.00
C PRO A 205 18.99 -14.07 7.59
N GLY A 206 18.46 -15.26 7.27
CA GLY A 206 18.58 -15.86 5.94
C GLY A 206 17.63 -15.25 4.92
N LEU A 207 16.38 -14.95 5.31
CA LEU A 207 15.30 -14.51 4.41
C LEU A 207 15.33 -13.01 4.12
N ARG A 208 15.91 -12.19 5.00
CA ARG A 208 15.92 -10.72 4.88
C ARG A 208 16.51 -10.16 3.58
N TRP A 209 17.21 -11.00 2.85
CA TRP A 209 17.83 -10.64 1.59
C TRP A 209 17.06 -11.14 0.36
N VAL A 210 16.08 -11.99 0.59
CA VAL A 210 15.28 -12.63 -0.47
C VAL A 210 13.83 -12.19 -0.40
N ILE A 211 13.26 -12.09 0.82
CA ILE A 211 11.85 -11.77 1.05
C ILE A 211 11.76 -10.36 1.65
N ASN A 212 10.73 -9.61 1.24
CA ASN A 212 10.38 -8.33 1.83
C ASN A 212 9.84 -8.55 3.25
N THR A 213 10.73 -8.42 4.25
CA THR A 213 10.41 -8.59 5.66
C THR A 213 9.94 -7.27 6.28
N PRO A 214 9.29 -7.28 7.48
CA PRO A 214 9.00 -6.06 8.21
C PRO A 214 10.23 -5.16 8.41
N GLU A 215 11.39 -5.74 8.75
CA GLU A 215 12.64 -4.98 8.92
C GLU A 215 13.04 -4.23 7.64
N TRP A 216 12.82 -4.83 6.46
CA TRP A 216 13.11 -4.23 5.16
C TRP A 216 12.13 -3.10 4.81
N HIS A 217 10.83 -3.38 4.93
CA HIS A 217 9.78 -2.47 4.51
C HIS A 217 9.60 -1.28 5.48
N HIS A 218 9.93 -1.47 6.76
CA HIS A 218 9.96 -0.37 7.72
C HIS A 218 10.99 0.70 7.34
N TRP A 219 12.12 0.34 6.71
CA TRP A 219 13.06 1.31 6.15
C TRP A 219 12.48 2.05 4.95
N HIS A 220 11.62 1.41 4.16
CA HIS A 220 10.92 2.08 3.07
C HIS A 220 9.99 3.20 3.55
N HIS A 221 9.31 3.00 4.67
CA HIS A 221 8.41 3.98 5.30
C HIS A 221 9.12 4.95 6.26
N ALA A 222 10.45 4.86 6.39
CA ALA A 222 11.20 5.63 7.38
C ALA A 222 11.20 7.13 7.07
N ILE A 223 11.11 7.96 8.14
CA ILE A 223 11.34 9.42 8.05
C ILE A 223 12.81 9.78 7.88
N ASP A 224 13.68 8.79 7.91
CA ASP A 224 15.14 8.97 7.77
C ASP A 224 15.48 9.35 6.32
N SER A 225 16.15 10.46 6.11
CA SER A 225 16.46 11.01 4.78
C SER A 225 17.25 10.05 3.89
N GLU A 226 18.10 9.23 4.48
CA GLU A 226 18.94 8.24 3.79
C GLU A 226 18.12 7.05 3.24
N ALA A 227 16.91 6.85 3.79
CA ALA A 227 15.99 5.80 3.37
C ALA A 227 15.01 6.27 2.29
N LYS A 228 15.04 7.57 1.95
CA LYS A 228 14.16 8.13 0.92
C LYS A 228 14.39 7.42 -0.43
N ASP A 229 13.30 7.04 -1.08
CA ASP A 229 13.29 6.38 -2.38
C ASP A 229 14.14 5.08 -2.40
N LYS A 230 14.02 4.28 -1.34
CA LYS A 230 14.67 2.98 -1.17
C LYS A 230 13.67 1.86 -0.90
N ASN A 231 14.09 0.62 -1.13
CA ASN A 231 13.36 -0.62 -0.75
C ASN A 231 11.96 -0.75 -1.36
N PHE A 232 11.82 -0.59 -2.67
CA PHE A 232 10.54 -0.63 -3.37
C PHE A 232 9.94 -2.03 -3.49
N GLY A 233 10.75 -3.09 -3.47
CA GLY A 233 10.31 -4.45 -3.71
C GLY A 233 11.06 -5.50 -2.92
N LEU A 234 11.28 -6.66 -3.54
CA LEU A 234 12.14 -7.67 -2.94
C LEU A 234 13.58 -7.17 -2.82
N PRO A 235 14.28 -7.50 -1.74
CA PRO A 235 15.66 -7.07 -1.53
C PRO A 235 16.62 -7.37 -2.67
N ILE A 236 16.44 -8.51 -3.36
CA ILE A 236 17.25 -8.86 -4.51
C ILE A 236 16.98 -7.93 -5.70
N VAL A 237 15.74 -7.54 -5.94
CA VAL A 237 15.36 -6.61 -7.02
C VAL A 237 15.89 -5.21 -6.71
N ASP A 238 15.71 -4.74 -5.48
CA ASP A 238 16.25 -3.46 -5.04
C ASP A 238 17.79 -3.38 -5.15
N ARG A 239 18.50 -4.49 -4.92
CA ARG A 239 19.95 -4.56 -5.13
C ARG A 239 20.33 -4.45 -6.59
N ILE A 240 19.64 -5.17 -7.47
CA ILE A 240 19.89 -5.12 -8.92
C ILE A 240 19.74 -3.68 -9.44
N PHE A 241 18.74 -2.95 -8.94
CA PHE A 241 18.44 -1.57 -9.37
C PHE A 241 19.04 -0.47 -8.48
N GLY A 242 19.89 -0.82 -7.49
CA GLY A 242 20.61 0.15 -6.66
C GLY A 242 19.79 0.91 -5.63
N THR A 243 18.60 0.40 -5.30
CA THR A 243 17.68 1.04 -4.33
C THR A 243 17.64 0.35 -2.97
N ALA A 244 18.48 -0.66 -2.74
CA ALA A 244 18.54 -1.39 -1.48
C ALA A 244 19.17 -0.52 -0.36
N TYR A 245 18.47 -0.42 0.79
CA TYR A 245 18.95 0.26 1.98
C TYR A 245 18.51 -0.48 3.26
N MET A 246 19.46 -1.03 3.97
CA MET A 246 19.22 -1.66 5.28
C MET A 246 20.50 -1.58 6.14
N PRO A 247 20.73 -0.50 6.89
CA PRO A 247 21.93 -0.31 7.68
C PRO A 247 21.98 -1.30 8.85
N ARG A 248 23.16 -1.87 9.08
CA ARG A 248 23.37 -2.90 10.12
C ARG A 248 23.14 -2.30 11.50
N GLY A 249 22.41 -3.03 12.35
CA GLY A 249 22.19 -2.67 13.76
C GLY A 249 21.29 -1.47 13.99
N LYS A 250 20.82 -0.79 12.94
CA LYS A 250 19.92 0.36 13.05
C LYS A 250 18.46 -0.03 12.83
N ARG A 251 17.57 0.85 13.26
CA ARG A 251 16.13 0.82 13.01
C ARG A 251 15.64 2.21 12.61
N PRO A 252 14.56 2.33 11.84
CA PRO A 252 13.98 3.63 11.51
C PRO A 252 13.67 4.45 12.78
N ARG A 253 13.92 5.75 12.74
CA ARG A 253 13.59 6.67 13.84
C ARG A 253 12.08 6.83 14.01
N GLY A 254 11.34 6.80 12.91
CA GLY A 254 9.90 6.95 12.85
C GLY A 254 9.37 6.60 11.45
N PHE A 255 8.05 6.75 11.30
CA PHE A 255 7.35 6.56 10.05
C PHE A 255 6.55 7.81 9.72
N GLY A 256 6.17 7.99 8.46
CA GLY A 256 5.42 9.12 7.98
C GLY A 256 6.20 10.01 7.01
N ILE A 257 5.56 11.06 6.55
CA ILE A 257 6.09 12.03 5.59
C ILE A 257 5.77 13.46 6.05
N PRO A 258 6.53 14.47 5.58
CA PRO A 258 6.25 15.87 5.88
C PRO A 258 5.01 16.43 5.15
N ASP A 259 4.52 15.74 4.13
CA ASP A 259 3.34 16.14 3.37
C ASP A 259 2.11 16.20 4.28
N PRO A 260 1.21 17.20 4.09
CA PRO A 260 0.08 17.44 4.98
C PRO A 260 -1.12 16.49 4.70
N VAL A 261 -0.83 15.19 4.59
CA VAL A 261 -1.87 14.17 4.42
C VAL A 261 -2.66 14.03 5.72
N PRO A 262 -4.00 14.05 5.68
CA PRO A 262 -4.81 13.82 6.87
C PRO A 262 -4.51 12.46 7.51
N GLN A 263 -4.36 12.40 8.84
CA GLN A 263 -4.11 11.13 9.52
C GLN A 263 -5.34 10.24 9.68
N VAL A 264 -6.54 10.80 9.53
CA VAL A 264 -7.81 10.08 9.66
C VAL A 264 -8.83 10.57 8.62
N GLY A 265 -9.69 9.65 8.19
CA GLY A 265 -10.81 9.91 7.29
C GLY A 265 -10.59 9.37 5.88
N TYR A 266 -11.25 8.25 5.56
CA TYR A 266 -11.16 7.59 4.25
C TYR A 266 -11.47 8.56 3.09
N LEU A 267 -12.57 9.32 3.18
CA LEU A 267 -12.95 10.28 2.14
C LEU A 267 -11.94 11.42 1.99
N ARG A 268 -11.28 11.82 3.08
CA ARG A 268 -10.20 12.83 3.03
C ARG A 268 -8.97 12.28 2.31
N HIS A 269 -8.66 11.00 2.49
CA HIS A 269 -7.60 10.32 1.74
C HIS A 269 -7.91 10.23 0.25
N LEU A 270 -9.16 9.91 -0.12
CA LEU A 270 -9.58 9.90 -1.53
C LEU A 270 -9.48 11.30 -2.18
N ALA A 271 -9.80 12.35 -1.44
CA ALA A 271 -9.75 13.72 -1.95
C ALA A 271 -8.33 14.31 -1.97
N TYR A 272 -7.41 13.81 -1.11
CA TYR A 272 -6.10 14.42 -0.91
C TYR A 272 -5.29 14.64 -2.21
N PRO A 273 -5.17 13.69 -3.15
CA PRO A 273 -4.38 13.87 -4.38
C PRO A 273 -4.79 15.07 -5.24
N PHE A 274 -6.02 15.54 -5.06
CA PHE A 274 -6.61 16.63 -5.83
C PHE A 274 -6.56 17.99 -5.12
N THR A 275 -6.04 18.05 -3.89
CA THR A 275 -5.90 19.28 -3.12
C THR A 275 -4.73 20.14 -3.59
N ALA A 276 -4.77 21.43 -3.31
CA ALA A 276 -3.66 22.36 -3.53
C ALA A 276 -2.39 21.92 -2.78
N SER A 277 -2.56 21.47 -1.54
CA SER A 277 -1.44 20.95 -0.72
C SER A 277 -0.73 19.77 -1.37
N ALA A 278 -1.46 18.82 -1.98
CA ALA A 278 -0.86 17.69 -2.69
C ALA A 278 -0.12 18.11 -3.97
N ARG A 279 -0.50 19.25 -4.56
CA ARG A 279 0.18 19.83 -5.72
C ARG A 279 1.42 20.66 -5.35
N GLY A 280 1.73 20.80 -4.06
CA GLY A 280 2.83 21.65 -3.59
C GLY A 280 2.52 23.16 -3.66
N GLU A 281 1.27 23.51 -3.92
CA GLU A 281 0.80 24.89 -3.88
C GLU A 281 0.72 25.33 -2.42
N ARG A 282 1.50 26.35 -2.04
CA ARG A 282 1.39 26.93 -0.69
C ARG A 282 0.04 27.63 -0.59
N PRO A 283 -0.72 27.47 0.50
CA PRO A 283 -1.88 28.29 0.74
C PRO A 283 -1.42 29.77 0.77
N GLU A 284 -2.07 30.60 -0.03
CA GLU A 284 -1.85 32.05 0.04
C GLU A 284 -2.02 32.48 1.50
N PRO A 285 -1.09 33.26 2.08
CA PRO A 285 -1.28 33.76 3.42
C PRO A 285 -2.61 34.54 3.44
N ALA A 286 -3.47 34.20 4.40
CA ALA A 286 -4.75 34.88 4.56
C ALA A 286 -4.50 36.38 4.46
N ARG A 287 -5.07 37.07 3.45
CA ARG A 287 -5.01 38.53 3.35
C ARG A 287 -5.55 39.06 4.66
N THR A 288 -4.68 39.58 5.50
CA THR A 288 -5.12 40.40 6.63
C THR A 288 -5.85 41.58 6.03
N LEU A 289 -7.16 41.57 6.12
CA LEU A 289 -7.95 42.74 5.88
C LEU A 289 -7.47 43.75 6.91
N SER A 290 -6.54 44.63 6.48
CA SER A 290 -6.22 45.84 7.23
C SER A 290 -7.50 46.66 7.25
N SER A 291 -8.15 46.68 8.41
CA SER A 291 -9.19 47.60 8.74
C SER A 291 -8.66 49.04 8.57
N CYS A 292 -9.13 49.74 7.53
CA CYS A 292 -9.13 51.19 7.53
C CYS A 292 -10.19 51.71 8.50
#